data_d747fbecba62465f1ab0c454bbb31ea5
#
_entry.id   d747fbecba62465f1ab0c454bbb31ea5
#
_cell.length_a   1.000
_cell.length_b   1.000
_cell.length_c   1.000
_cell.angle_alpha   90.00
_cell.angle_beta   90.00
_cell.angle_gamma   90.00
#
_symmetry.space_group_name_H-M   'P 1'
#
loop_
_entity.id
_entity.type
_entity.pdbx_description
1 polymer ?
#
loop_
_entity_poly.entity_id
_entity_poly.type
_entity_poly.pdbx_seq_one_letter_code
_entity_poly.pdbx_strand_id
1 'polypeptide(L)'
;MKIYVPLRKKEIDMDTFYLMNKDKILLEFREPTPLGVYEIVDYNEERQSIMPPVFTDGVNTDNLRTFIENRTVPVNRHHMEIVVGELNLKTKFDMLRYCKGMALTDSFWVKPCYEKGDWKDFNLYNNKFDMALGWMAFTGVPSDVSRDLSTPELTTVGVLPKYWDRDSSKVFLVKGGTYDYANSGLEPISEVCASVVAQVLGLNAVDYKYHIAKNGKPTSVCRLFTTEDTGLMTAQEFRLVCGLEKISVSLDKFMKIMEKHELDVKVLKRMVFLDDLVRNCDRHLNNWGFSVDNNTREILGFAPIWDTGESLIAKTMPDDFPLMATSEEEFSSFGVMYKGLRPLFYGNQEREDCGRIKGLVKSGELFKLFKEQGIPSTEDSRLNLICEILATRASMISEEI
;
A
#
# COMPACT_ATOMS: atom_id res chain seq x y z
N MET A 1 36.20 -32.00 44.69
CA MET A 1 35.44 -30.77 45.06
C MET A 1 35.12 -30.07 43.76
N LYS A 2 33.90 -30.26 43.26
CA LYS A 2 33.43 -29.59 42.02
C LYS A 2 32.95 -28.20 42.44
N ILE A 3 33.59 -27.19 41.92
CA ILE A 3 33.20 -25.81 42.13
C ILE A 3 31.93 -25.58 41.34
N TYR A 4 30.83 -25.36 42.04
CA TYR A 4 29.55 -24.96 41.48
C TYR A 4 29.65 -23.47 41.09
N VAL A 5 29.80 -23.19 39.78
CA VAL A 5 29.67 -21.82 39.25
C VAL A 5 28.16 -21.57 39.07
N PRO A 6 27.57 -20.65 39.83
CA PRO A 6 26.15 -20.33 39.62
C PRO A 6 26.03 -19.69 38.24
N LEU A 7 25.14 -20.25 37.40
CA LEU A 7 24.67 -19.59 36.19
C LEU A 7 24.15 -18.19 36.57
N ARG A 8 24.91 -17.16 36.18
CA ARG A 8 24.40 -15.78 36.27
C ARG A 8 23.05 -15.76 35.57
N LYS A 9 21.98 -15.43 36.30
CA LYS A 9 20.74 -14.99 35.70
C LYS A 9 21.11 -13.84 34.78
N LYS A 10 20.94 -14.01 33.46
CA LYS A 10 21.08 -12.91 32.50
C LYS A 10 20.11 -11.84 33.02
N GLU A 11 20.60 -10.72 33.49
CA GLU A 11 19.80 -9.55 33.76
C GLU A 11 19.06 -9.24 32.46
N ILE A 12 17.75 -9.11 32.52
CA ILE A 12 16.93 -8.74 31.35
C ILE A 12 17.33 -7.31 31.02
N ASP A 13 18.03 -7.14 29.89
CA ASP A 13 18.41 -5.83 29.37
C ASP A 13 17.15 -5.18 28.78
N MET A 14 16.59 -4.21 29.49
CA MET A 14 15.31 -3.55 29.15
C MET A 14 15.38 -2.76 27.83
N ASP A 15 16.61 -2.52 27.32
CA ASP A 15 16.85 -1.75 26.09
C ASP A 15 17.07 -2.65 24.88
N THR A 16 16.84 -3.96 25.02
CA THR A 16 17.01 -4.95 23.95
C THR A 16 15.67 -5.30 23.30
N PHE A 17 15.69 -5.39 21.97
CA PHE A 17 14.52 -5.69 21.12
C PHE A 17 14.85 -6.79 20.12
N TYR A 18 13.84 -7.52 19.71
CA TYR A 18 13.91 -8.50 18.63
C TYR A 18 13.15 -8.02 17.40
N LEU A 19 13.77 -8.09 16.23
CA LEU A 19 13.03 -8.09 14.97
C LEU A 19 12.52 -9.51 14.74
N MET A 20 11.23 -9.65 14.53
CA MET A 20 10.52 -10.91 14.43
C MET A 20 9.88 -11.08 13.05
N ASN A 21 9.76 -12.32 12.60
CA ASN A 21 8.77 -12.74 11.62
C ASN A 21 7.86 -13.77 12.29
N LYS A 22 6.61 -13.39 12.57
CA LYS A 22 5.73 -14.14 13.49
C LYS A 22 6.49 -14.48 14.78
N ASP A 23 6.63 -15.75 15.14
CA ASP A 23 7.32 -16.19 16.36
C ASP A 23 8.83 -16.46 16.15
N LYS A 24 9.37 -16.18 14.96
CA LYS A 24 10.78 -16.40 14.65
C LYS A 24 11.59 -15.12 14.92
N ILE A 25 12.57 -15.18 15.83
CA ILE A 25 13.55 -14.11 16.04
C ILE A 25 14.47 -14.05 14.83
N LEU A 26 14.55 -12.92 14.15
CA LEU A 26 15.43 -12.67 13.00
C LEU A 26 16.73 -12.05 13.43
N LEU A 27 16.67 -10.98 14.22
CA LEU A 27 17.84 -10.31 14.81
C LEU A 27 17.50 -9.71 16.18
N GLU A 28 18.54 -9.49 16.98
CA GLU A 28 18.51 -8.83 18.28
C GLU A 28 19.24 -7.49 18.16
N PHE A 29 18.65 -6.42 18.66
CA PHE A 29 19.22 -5.08 18.60
C PHE A 29 18.88 -4.27 19.85
N ARG A 30 19.65 -3.20 20.09
CA ARG A 30 19.39 -2.28 21.19
C ARG A 30 18.59 -1.07 20.75
N GLU A 31 17.85 -0.49 21.69
CA GLU A 31 17.21 0.80 21.52
C GLU A 31 18.23 1.82 20.98
N PRO A 32 17.86 2.65 19.98
CA PRO A 32 18.82 3.61 19.44
C PRO A 32 19.22 4.64 20.49
N THR A 33 20.48 5.04 20.45
CA THR A 33 20.94 6.16 21.28
C THR A 33 20.17 7.45 20.95
N PRO A 34 20.20 8.48 21.80
CA PRO A 34 19.58 9.79 21.49
C PRO A 34 20.06 10.42 20.18
N LEU A 35 21.21 9.98 19.65
CA LEU A 35 21.74 10.39 18.35
C LEU A 35 21.24 9.51 17.19
N GLY A 36 20.34 8.57 17.44
CA GLY A 36 19.79 7.66 16.42
C GLY A 36 20.75 6.57 15.98
N VAL A 37 21.74 6.19 16.80
CA VAL A 37 22.65 5.10 16.49
C VAL A 37 22.08 3.80 16.99
N TYR A 38 21.91 2.84 16.08
CA TYR A 38 21.45 1.48 16.34
C TYR A 38 22.65 0.54 16.59
N GLU A 39 22.47 -0.47 17.42
CA GLU A 39 23.44 -1.55 17.65
C GLU A 39 22.74 -2.89 17.41
N ILE A 40 23.26 -3.70 16.49
CA ILE A 40 22.86 -5.09 16.31
C ILE A 40 23.68 -5.93 17.27
N VAL A 41 23.03 -6.69 18.14
CA VAL A 41 23.64 -7.55 19.14
C VAL A 41 23.92 -8.93 18.56
N ASP A 42 22.91 -9.49 17.83
CA ASP A 42 22.99 -10.82 17.24
C ASP A 42 21.97 -10.96 16.09
N TYR A 43 22.17 -11.91 15.18
CA TYR A 43 21.17 -12.26 14.18
C TYR A 43 21.26 -13.74 13.80
N ASN A 44 20.16 -14.29 13.30
CA ASN A 44 20.06 -15.69 12.91
C ASN A 44 20.34 -15.84 11.41
N GLU A 45 21.53 -16.26 11.03
CA GLU A 45 21.95 -16.47 9.64
C GLU A 45 21.08 -17.50 8.90
N GLU A 46 20.58 -18.54 9.57
CA GLU A 46 19.71 -19.56 8.96
C GLU A 46 18.34 -18.97 8.53
N ARG A 47 17.98 -17.78 9.01
CA ARG A 47 16.74 -17.08 8.72
C ARG A 47 16.90 -15.94 7.73
N GLN A 48 18.03 -15.81 7.06
CA GLN A 48 18.30 -14.76 6.08
C GLN A 48 17.23 -14.72 4.97
N SER A 49 16.76 -15.87 4.50
CA SER A 49 15.75 -15.97 3.44
C SER A 49 14.37 -15.43 3.81
N ILE A 50 14.07 -15.30 5.11
CA ILE A 50 12.78 -14.79 5.61
C ILE A 50 12.90 -13.41 6.25
N MET A 51 14.00 -12.72 6.07
CA MET A 51 14.18 -11.34 6.52
C MET A 51 13.39 -10.33 5.67
N PRO A 52 13.11 -9.12 6.19
CA PRO A 52 12.60 -8.03 5.37
C PRO A 52 13.53 -7.74 4.17
N PRO A 53 12.98 -7.33 3.00
CA PRO A 53 13.75 -7.09 1.78
C PRO A 53 14.95 -6.15 1.92
N VAL A 54 14.89 -5.20 2.83
CA VAL A 54 15.98 -4.24 3.10
C VAL A 54 17.27 -4.91 3.58
N PHE A 55 17.20 -6.14 4.09
CA PHE A 55 18.37 -6.91 4.55
C PHE A 55 18.94 -7.85 3.49
N THR A 56 18.51 -7.75 2.25
CA THR A 56 19.00 -8.62 1.15
C THR A 56 20.52 -8.48 0.96
N ASP A 57 21.05 -7.25 1.06
CA ASP A 57 22.49 -6.95 0.93
C ASP A 57 23.27 -7.18 2.25
N GLY A 58 22.63 -7.78 3.25
CA GLY A 58 23.26 -8.14 4.54
C GLY A 58 22.60 -7.48 5.74
N VAL A 59 22.93 -8.02 6.91
CA VAL A 59 22.46 -7.52 8.21
C VAL A 59 23.45 -6.53 8.77
N ASN A 60 23.07 -5.25 8.75
CA ASN A 60 23.87 -4.14 9.27
C ASN A 60 22.98 -3.04 9.87
N THR A 61 23.61 -2.09 10.56
CA THR A 61 22.89 -1.02 11.28
C THR A 61 22.18 -0.03 10.36
N ASP A 62 22.67 0.18 9.13
CA ASP A 62 22.04 1.08 8.17
C ASP A 62 20.75 0.44 7.59
N ASN A 63 20.79 -0.87 7.31
CA ASN A 63 19.60 -1.61 6.90
C ASN A 63 18.57 -1.69 8.03
N LEU A 64 19.00 -1.86 9.28
CA LEU A 64 18.10 -1.81 10.44
C LEU A 64 17.47 -0.43 10.60
N ARG A 65 18.24 0.64 10.49
CA ARG A 65 17.71 2.01 10.50
C ARG A 65 16.70 2.21 9.40
N THR A 66 17.04 1.82 8.17
CA THR A 66 16.16 1.93 7.00
C THR A 66 14.85 1.15 7.20
N PHE A 67 14.91 -0.06 7.77
CA PHE A 67 13.72 -0.83 8.13
C PHE A 67 12.82 -0.05 9.07
N ILE A 68 13.37 0.46 10.18
CA ILE A 68 12.61 1.17 11.21
C ILE A 68 12.02 2.48 10.66
N GLU A 69 12.79 3.23 9.88
CA GLU A 69 12.34 4.49 9.28
C GLU A 69 11.23 4.30 8.25
N ASN A 70 11.32 3.27 7.42
CA ASN A 70 10.31 2.94 6.42
C ASN A 70 9.08 2.24 7.02
N ARG A 71 9.22 1.69 8.23
CA ARG A 71 8.16 0.99 8.95
C ARG A 71 7.20 1.93 9.68
N THR A 72 7.51 3.19 9.76
CA THR A 72 6.69 4.18 10.43
C THR A 72 6.00 5.11 9.43
N VAL A 73 4.81 5.56 9.81
CA VAL A 73 4.00 6.47 8.99
C VAL A 73 4.81 7.71 8.58
N PRO A 74 4.63 8.21 7.32
CA PRO A 74 5.26 9.45 6.89
C PRO A 74 4.81 10.64 7.74
N VAL A 75 5.76 11.49 8.15
CA VAL A 75 5.48 12.68 8.99
C VAL A 75 4.57 13.72 8.31
N ASN A 76 4.52 13.72 6.97
CA ASN A 76 3.66 14.61 6.17
C ASN A 76 2.27 14.04 5.87
N ARG A 77 1.91 12.87 6.43
CA ARG A 77 0.54 12.37 6.34
C ARG A 77 -0.41 13.27 7.12
N HIS A 78 -1.54 13.58 6.52
CA HIS A 78 -2.59 14.40 7.14
C HIS A 78 -2.92 13.92 8.57
N HIS A 79 -3.00 14.87 9.52
CA HIS A 79 -3.39 14.69 10.91
C HIS A 79 -2.46 13.81 11.77
N MET A 80 -1.32 13.34 11.25
CA MET A 80 -0.41 12.52 12.05
C MET A 80 0.28 13.31 13.17
N GLU A 81 0.48 14.60 13.00
CA GLU A 81 0.98 15.50 14.05
C GLU A 81 0.09 15.49 15.30
N ILE A 82 -1.24 15.37 15.11
CA ILE A 82 -2.21 15.29 16.21
C ILE A 82 -2.08 13.94 16.91
N VAL A 83 -2.05 12.84 16.15
CA VAL A 83 -1.89 11.48 16.69
C VAL A 83 -0.58 11.34 17.48
N VAL A 84 0.52 11.81 16.89
CA VAL A 84 1.86 11.78 17.53
C VAL A 84 1.90 12.63 18.79
N GLY A 85 1.24 13.80 18.76
CA GLY A 85 1.13 14.71 19.91
C GLY A 85 0.33 14.10 21.05
N GLU A 86 -0.86 13.55 20.80
CA GLU A 86 -1.70 12.89 21.81
C GLU A 86 -1.03 11.68 22.46
N LEU A 87 -0.28 10.91 21.67
CA LEU A 87 0.47 9.76 22.17
C LEU A 87 1.83 10.15 22.78
N ASN A 88 2.22 11.44 22.72
CA ASN A 88 3.52 11.94 23.17
C ASN A 88 4.73 11.18 22.58
N LEU A 89 4.64 10.83 21.29
CA LEU A 89 5.70 10.14 20.56
C LEU A 89 6.69 11.17 19.98
N LYS A 90 7.98 11.02 20.27
CA LYS A 90 9.00 12.02 19.89
C LYS A 90 9.87 11.56 18.72
N THR A 91 10.04 10.27 18.57
CA THR A 91 10.89 9.66 17.56
C THR A 91 10.15 8.60 16.76
N LYS A 92 10.71 8.21 15.61
CA LYS A 92 10.19 7.06 14.85
C LYS A 92 10.28 5.76 15.65
N PHE A 93 11.29 5.64 16.50
CA PHE A 93 11.41 4.48 17.38
C PHE A 93 10.32 4.43 18.46
N ASP A 94 9.89 5.58 18.99
CA ASP A 94 8.73 5.63 19.90
C ASP A 94 7.46 5.16 19.20
N MET A 95 7.25 5.56 17.93
CA MET A 95 6.10 5.09 17.13
C MET A 95 6.16 3.57 16.96
N LEU A 96 7.33 3.05 16.56
CA LEU A 96 7.55 1.62 16.38
C LEU A 96 7.36 0.84 17.68
N ARG A 97 7.89 1.33 18.79
CA ARG A 97 7.70 0.73 20.13
C ARG A 97 6.22 0.68 20.51
N TYR A 98 5.47 1.76 20.26
CA TYR A 98 4.04 1.83 20.58
C TYR A 98 3.21 0.81 19.78
N CYS A 99 3.37 0.74 18.46
CA CYS A 99 2.63 -0.18 17.60
C CYS A 99 3.35 -1.52 17.34
N LYS A 100 4.49 -1.77 18.02
CA LYS A 100 5.37 -2.93 17.78
C LYS A 100 5.84 -3.04 16.32
N GLY A 101 5.77 -1.97 15.56
CA GLY A 101 6.05 -1.97 14.14
C GLY A 101 5.18 -2.94 13.31
N MET A 102 4.04 -3.38 13.83
CA MET A 102 3.14 -4.27 13.11
C MET A 102 2.41 -3.56 11.99
N ALA A 103 2.25 -4.22 10.86
CA ALA A 103 1.51 -3.75 9.70
C ALA A 103 0.53 -4.81 9.20
N LEU A 104 -0.47 -4.36 8.44
CA LEU A 104 -1.43 -5.25 7.78
C LEU A 104 -0.97 -5.67 6.37
N THR A 105 0.32 -5.52 6.07
CA THR A 105 0.93 -5.89 4.78
C THR A 105 1.88 -7.07 4.88
N ASP A 106 2.26 -7.47 6.10
CA ASP A 106 3.22 -8.55 6.33
C ASP A 106 3.14 -9.09 7.77
N SER A 107 4.13 -9.88 8.19
CA SER A 107 4.21 -10.52 9.51
C SER A 107 5.45 -10.09 10.32
N PHE A 108 6.12 -9.01 9.90
CA PHE A 108 7.26 -8.48 10.66
C PHE A 108 6.79 -7.58 11.80
N TRP A 109 7.49 -7.69 12.94
CA TRP A 109 7.24 -6.85 14.10
C TRP A 109 8.45 -6.76 15.03
N VAL A 110 8.40 -5.82 15.96
CA VAL A 110 9.48 -5.58 16.93
C VAL A 110 8.95 -5.90 18.32
N LYS A 111 9.63 -6.82 19.01
CA LYS A 111 9.28 -7.30 20.34
C LYS A 111 10.34 -6.88 21.36
N PRO A 112 9.99 -6.14 22.43
CA PRO A 112 10.89 -5.95 23.56
C PRO A 112 11.26 -7.31 24.16
N CYS A 113 12.52 -7.51 24.55
CA CYS A 113 12.99 -8.79 25.06
C CYS A 113 12.30 -9.24 26.36
N TYR A 114 11.80 -8.30 27.16
CA TYR A 114 11.07 -8.55 28.40
C TYR A 114 9.58 -8.83 28.21
N GLU A 115 9.03 -8.58 27.02
CA GLU A 115 7.60 -8.74 26.78
C GLU A 115 7.23 -10.20 26.64
N LYS A 116 6.16 -10.60 27.34
CA LYS A 116 5.59 -11.93 27.24
C LYS A 116 4.51 -11.95 26.15
N GLY A 117 4.30 -13.12 25.56
CA GLY A 117 3.32 -13.34 24.51
C GLY A 117 3.96 -13.64 23.16
N ASP A 118 3.18 -14.20 22.28
CA ASP A 118 3.56 -14.68 20.96
C ASP A 118 2.84 -13.87 19.86
N TRP A 119 3.16 -14.12 18.61
CA TRP A 119 2.53 -13.46 17.46
C TRP A 119 0.99 -13.47 17.52
N LYS A 120 0.40 -14.59 17.90
CA LYS A 120 -1.06 -14.75 18.02
C LYS A 120 -1.71 -13.75 18.99
N ASP A 121 -0.96 -13.30 20.01
CA ASP A 121 -1.48 -12.41 21.05
C ASP A 121 -1.50 -10.93 20.60
N PHE A 122 -0.70 -10.58 19.59
CA PHE A 122 -0.48 -9.19 19.19
C PHE A 122 -0.90 -8.87 17.76
N ASN A 123 -0.84 -9.82 16.81
CA ASN A 123 -1.00 -9.54 15.38
C ASN A 123 -2.28 -8.77 15.06
N LEU A 124 -2.19 -7.88 14.07
CA LEU A 124 -3.31 -7.02 13.65
C LEU A 124 -4.36 -7.74 12.79
N TYR A 125 -4.10 -8.96 12.35
CA TYR A 125 -5.06 -9.72 11.55
C TYR A 125 -6.19 -10.29 12.41
N ASN A 126 -5.88 -10.75 13.60
CA ASN A 126 -6.80 -11.47 14.47
C ASN A 126 -7.19 -10.68 15.73
N ASN A 127 -6.37 -9.73 16.16
CA ASN A 127 -6.60 -8.95 17.36
C ASN A 127 -7.27 -7.60 17.05
N LYS A 128 -7.98 -7.06 18.04
CA LYS A 128 -8.56 -5.71 17.96
C LYS A 128 -7.44 -4.65 17.94
N PHE A 129 -7.68 -3.57 17.23
CA PHE A 129 -6.86 -2.37 17.27
C PHE A 129 -7.69 -1.13 17.61
N ASP A 130 -7.02 -0.04 17.96
CA ASP A 130 -7.69 1.16 18.46
C ASP A 130 -8.39 1.91 17.31
N MET A 131 -9.71 1.83 17.29
CA MET A 131 -10.56 2.51 16.31
C MET A 131 -10.65 4.02 16.55
N ALA A 132 -10.51 4.49 17.81
CA ALA A 132 -10.53 5.91 18.14
C ALA A 132 -9.27 6.60 17.57
N LEU A 133 -8.13 5.92 17.63
CA LEU A 133 -6.89 6.40 17.04
C LEU A 133 -6.98 6.44 15.50
N GLY A 134 -7.59 5.44 14.88
CA GLY A 134 -7.89 5.44 13.44
C GLY A 134 -8.76 6.63 13.04
N TRP A 135 -9.81 6.90 13.79
CA TRP A 135 -10.69 8.04 13.56
C TRP A 135 -9.97 9.39 13.73
N MET A 136 -9.12 9.51 14.76
CA MET A 136 -8.26 10.69 14.96
C MET A 136 -7.31 10.90 13.77
N ALA A 137 -6.65 9.85 13.31
CA ALA A 137 -5.75 9.90 12.14
C ALA A 137 -6.48 10.31 10.85
N PHE A 138 -7.77 9.99 10.74
CA PHE A 138 -8.59 10.34 9.57
C PHE A 138 -9.15 11.76 9.63
N THR A 139 -9.60 12.21 10.81
CA THR A 139 -10.35 13.47 10.95
C THR A 139 -9.56 14.63 11.53
N GLY A 140 -8.44 14.34 12.21
CA GLY A 140 -7.71 15.33 13.00
C GLY A 140 -8.42 15.73 14.30
N VAL A 141 -9.49 15.03 14.70
CA VAL A 141 -10.24 15.33 15.93
C VAL A 141 -9.71 14.46 17.06
N PRO A 142 -9.16 15.05 18.14
CA PRO A 142 -8.71 14.30 19.31
C PRO A 142 -9.82 13.41 19.88
N SER A 143 -9.47 12.21 20.30
CA SER A 143 -10.38 11.21 20.84
C SER A 143 -9.71 10.45 21.99
N ASP A 144 -10.50 9.90 22.91
CA ASP A 144 -9.98 9.03 23.96
C ASP A 144 -9.45 7.72 23.34
N VAL A 145 -8.13 7.56 23.35
CA VAL A 145 -7.44 6.38 22.79
C VAL A 145 -7.14 5.36 23.89
N SER A 146 -7.26 4.09 23.56
CA SER A 146 -6.86 2.99 24.44
C SER A 146 -5.37 2.72 24.28
N ARG A 147 -4.59 2.99 25.33
CA ARG A 147 -3.15 2.72 25.34
C ARG A 147 -2.80 1.23 25.40
N ASP A 148 -3.80 0.38 25.65
CA ASP A 148 -3.63 -1.08 25.75
C ASP A 148 -3.80 -1.80 24.41
N LEU A 149 -4.26 -1.08 23.36
CA LEU A 149 -4.48 -1.65 22.04
C LEU A 149 -3.38 -1.20 21.07
N SER A 150 -2.90 -2.14 20.28
CA SER A 150 -2.02 -1.82 19.15
C SER A 150 -2.81 -1.14 18.01
N THR A 151 -2.09 -0.53 17.06
CA THR A 151 -2.70 0.19 15.95
C THR A 151 -1.91 -0.01 14.66
N PRO A 152 -2.59 -0.19 13.51
CA PRO A 152 -1.95 -0.16 12.20
C PRO A 152 -1.66 1.27 11.70
N GLU A 153 -2.20 2.31 12.36
CA GLU A 153 -2.16 3.68 11.84
C GLU A 153 -0.74 4.24 11.79
N LEU A 154 0.11 3.84 12.73
CA LEU A 154 1.51 4.29 12.81
C LEU A 154 2.44 3.59 11.81
N THR A 155 1.98 2.56 11.11
CA THR A 155 2.74 1.80 10.10
C THR A 155 2.12 1.86 8.69
N THR A 156 0.96 2.50 8.56
CA THR A 156 0.27 2.63 7.26
C THR A 156 0.92 3.73 6.43
N VAL A 157 1.33 3.40 5.22
CA VAL A 157 1.99 4.33 4.29
C VAL A 157 1.00 5.22 3.53
N GLY A 158 1.51 6.27 2.88
CA GLY A 158 0.78 7.21 2.03
C GLY A 158 0.28 8.45 2.77
N VAL A 159 0.05 9.54 2.04
CA VAL A 159 -0.17 10.90 2.58
C VAL A 159 -1.65 11.25 2.79
N LEU A 160 -2.58 10.67 2.01
CA LEU A 160 -4.01 10.94 2.13
C LEU A 160 -4.57 10.49 3.48
N PRO A 161 -5.60 11.17 4.01
CA PRO A 161 -6.30 10.74 5.21
C PRO A 161 -6.83 9.32 5.03
N LYS A 162 -6.51 8.43 5.93
CA LYS A 162 -7.00 7.05 5.89
C LYS A 162 -6.97 6.43 7.26
N TYR A 163 -7.79 5.41 7.45
CA TYR A 163 -7.78 4.58 8.67
C TYR A 163 -8.24 3.16 8.37
N TRP A 164 -7.90 2.27 9.27
CA TRP A 164 -8.37 0.90 9.24
C TRP A 164 -9.60 0.72 10.11
N ASP A 165 -10.63 0.13 9.53
CA ASP A 165 -11.86 -0.25 10.21
C ASP A 165 -11.96 -1.77 10.34
N ARG A 166 -12.62 -2.21 11.39
CA ARG A 166 -12.85 -3.63 11.65
C ARG A 166 -14.32 -3.91 11.92
N ASP A 167 -14.92 -4.71 11.07
CA ASP A 167 -16.24 -5.30 11.30
C ASP A 167 -16.09 -6.80 11.55
N SER A 168 -16.29 -7.23 12.80
CA SER A 168 -16.12 -8.62 13.22
C SER A 168 -14.72 -9.16 12.88
N SER A 169 -14.62 -10.09 11.96
CA SER A 169 -13.36 -10.67 11.47
C SER A 169 -12.79 -9.99 10.22
N LYS A 170 -13.51 -9.03 9.63
CA LYS A 170 -13.10 -8.36 8.40
C LYS A 170 -12.42 -7.03 8.70
N VAL A 171 -11.35 -6.76 8.00
CA VAL A 171 -10.60 -5.50 8.09
C VAL A 171 -10.78 -4.74 6.79
N PHE A 172 -11.03 -3.44 6.89
CA PHE A 172 -11.26 -2.54 5.77
C PHE A 172 -10.32 -1.35 5.86
N LEU A 173 -9.81 -0.92 4.73
CA LEU A 173 -9.13 0.37 4.59
C LEU A 173 -10.15 1.40 4.12
N VAL A 174 -10.29 2.48 4.87
CA VAL A 174 -11.09 3.66 4.51
C VAL A 174 -10.14 4.76 4.10
N LYS A 175 -10.23 5.24 2.86
CA LYS A 175 -9.40 6.30 2.30
C LYS A 175 -10.25 7.52 1.98
N GLY A 176 -9.80 8.69 2.44
CA GLY A 176 -10.34 9.97 2.04
C GLY A 176 -9.60 10.55 0.83
N GLY A 177 -10.02 11.72 0.41
CA GLY A 177 -9.36 12.49 -0.62
C GLY A 177 -8.57 13.68 -0.04
N THR A 178 -7.97 14.45 -0.92
CA THR A 178 -7.38 15.74 -0.61
C THR A 178 -8.51 16.75 -0.32
N TYR A 179 -8.41 17.51 0.78
CA TYR A 179 -9.53 18.40 1.19
C TYR A 179 -9.18 19.90 1.15
N ASP A 180 -7.96 20.24 0.77
CA ASP A 180 -7.43 21.61 0.94
C ASP A 180 -7.44 22.46 -0.33
N TYR A 181 -7.95 21.93 -1.46
CA TYR A 181 -7.97 22.60 -2.76
C TYR A 181 -9.36 22.61 -3.39
N ALA A 182 -9.58 23.48 -4.36
CA ALA A 182 -10.87 23.69 -5.02
C ALA A 182 -11.43 22.45 -5.74
N ASN A 183 -10.56 21.55 -6.19
CA ASN A 183 -10.90 20.26 -6.84
C ASN A 183 -10.71 19.07 -5.89
N SER A 184 -10.69 19.30 -4.60
CA SER A 184 -10.36 18.31 -3.60
C SER A 184 -11.48 17.29 -3.37
N GLY A 185 -11.08 16.08 -2.90
CA GLY A 185 -12.01 15.01 -2.54
C GLY A 185 -12.47 14.14 -3.70
N LEU A 186 -11.84 14.22 -4.87
CA LEU A 186 -12.21 13.44 -6.06
C LEU A 186 -11.48 12.10 -6.19
N GLU A 187 -10.45 11.87 -5.38
CA GLU A 187 -9.70 10.61 -5.37
C GLU A 187 -10.59 9.40 -5.03
N PRO A 188 -11.49 9.45 -4.04
CA PRO A 188 -12.38 8.32 -3.74
C PRO A 188 -13.28 7.90 -4.91
N ILE A 189 -13.88 8.86 -5.64
CA ILE A 189 -14.73 8.52 -6.80
C ILE A 189 -13.89 7.98 -7.95
N SER A 190 -12.70 8.55 -8.18
CA SER A 190 -11.76 8.09 -9.20
C SER A 190 -11.28 6.66 -8.92
N GLU A 191 -10.91 6.36 -7.67
CA GLU A 191 -10.47 5.04 -7.25
C GLU A 191 -11.56 3.97 -7.42
N VAL A 192 -12.80 4.29 -7.03
CA VAL A 192 -13.95 3.40 -7.20
C VAL A 192 -14.24 3.14 -8.67
N CYS A 193 -14.27 4.19 -9.51
CA CYS A 193 -14.51 4.04 -10.94
C CYS A 193 -13.41 3.27 -11.65
N ALA A 194 -12.14 3.53 -11.33
CA ALA A 194 -10.99 2.78 -11.87
C ALA A 194 -11.03 1.30 -11.47
N SER A 195 -11.45 0.99 -10.24
CA SER A 195 -11.67 -0.40 -9.78
C SER A 195 -12.74 -1.12 -10.60
N VAL A 196 -13.87 -0.46 -10.91
CA VAL A 196 -14.91 -1.03 -11.78
C VAL A 196 -14.38 -1.26 -13.20
N VAL A 197 -13.60 -0.32 -13.75
CA VAL A 197 -12.97 -0.50 -15.07
C VAL A 197 -12.05 -1.72 -15.05
N ALA A 198 -11.23 -1.87 -14.01
CA ALA A 198 -10.35 -3.04 -13.86
C ALA A 198 -11.16 -4.36 -13.86
N GLN A 199 -12.28 -4.41 -13.14
CA GLN A 199 -13.17 -5.58 -13.11
C GLN A 199 -13.78 -5.87 -14.49
N VAL A 200 -14.25 -4.85 -15.20
CA VAL A 200 -14.76 -4.98 -16.58
C VAL A 200 -13.70 -5.56 -17.52
N LEU A 201 -12.43 -5.19 -17.32
CA LEU A 201 -11.30 -5.71 -18.08
C LEU A 201 -10.85 -7.12 -17.63
N GLY A 202 -11.49 -7.70 -16.62
CA GLY A 202 -11.11 -9.00 -16.04
C GLY A 202 -9.77 -9.00 -15.30
N LEU A 203 -9.34 -7.84 -14.77
CA LEU A 203 -8.10 -7.71 -14.01
C LEU A 203 -8.33 -8.05 -12.55
N ASN A 204 -7.32 -8.66 -11.92
CA ASN A 204 -7.31 -8.85 -10.48
C ASN A 204 -6.98 -7.52 -9.79
N ALA A 205 -8.00 -6.80 -9.35
CA ALA A 205 -7.89 -5.52 -8.68
C ALA A 205 -8.68 -5.50 -7.38
N VAL A 206 -8.28 -4.64 -6.47
CA VAL A 206 -8.99 -4.40 -5.22
C VAL A 206 -10.38 -3.81 -5.53
N ASP A 207 -11.43 -4.38 -4.94
CA ASP A 207 -12.81 -3.91 -5.07
C ASP A 207 -13.05 -2.75 -4.09
N TYR A 208 -13.19 -1.54 -4.63
CA TYR A 208 -13.49 -0.34 -3.85
C TYR A 208 -14.97 0.00 -3.92
N LYS A 209 -15.53 0.40 -2.77
CA LYS A 209 -16.89 0.94 -2.63
C LYS A 209 -16.84 2.40 -2.22
N TYR A 210 -17.73 3.19 -2.78
CA TYR A 210 -17.90 4.57 -2.37
C TYR A 210 -18.73 4.66 -1.08
N HIS A 211 -18.25 5.46 -0.14
CA HIS A 211 -18.95 5.66 1.12
C HIS A 211 -18.82 7.13 1.56
N ILE A 212 -19.81 7.62 2.30
CA ILE A 212 -19.74 8.91 2.99
C ILE A 212 -19.39 8.62 4.45
N ALA A 213 -18.23 9.07 4.90
CA ALA A 213 -17.81 8.92 6.28
C ALA A 213 -18.70 9.72 7.25
N LYS A 214 -18.62 9.42 8.54
CA LYS A 214 -19.44 10.09 9.58
C LYS A 214 -19.24 11.61 9.64
N ASN A 215 -18.10 12.10 9.18
CA ASN A 215 -17.82 13.55 9.04
C ASN A 215 -18.37 14.17 7.76
N GLY A 216 -19.16 13.44 6.97
CA GLY A 216 -19.76 13.89 5.71
C GLY A 216 -18.80 13.89 4.51
N LYS A 217 -17.56 13.45 4.66
CA LYS A 217 -16.58 13.43 3.56
C LYS A 217 -16.70 12.15 2.73
N PRO A 218 -16.51 12.23 1.40
CA PRO A 218 -16.45 11.06 0.54
C PRO A 218 -15.22 10.20 0.84
N THR A 219 -15.37 8.89 0.76
CA THR A 219 -14.31 7.90 0.97
C THR A 219 -14.43 6.76 -0.02
N SER A 220 -13.30 6.14 -0.35
CA SER A 220 -13.23 4.81 -0.95
C SER A 220 -12.93 3.78 0.14
N VAL A 221 -13.65 2.67 0.13
CA VAL A 221 -13.53 1.61 1.13
C VAL A 221 -13.23 0.30 0.45
N CYS A 222 -12.18 -0.38 0.88
CA CYS A 222 -11.87 -1.72 0.37
C CYS A 222 -11.58 -2.69 1.51
N ARG A 223 -11.81 -3.97 1.24
CA ARG A 223 -11.41 -5.04 2.16
C ARG A 223 -9.90 -5.25 2.08
N LEU A 224 -9.28 -5.52 3.24
CA LEU A 224 -7.89 -5.98 3.31
C LEU A 224 -7.72 -7.25 2.44
N PHE A 225 -6.74 -7.24 1.55
CA PHE A 225 -6.45 -8.37 0.64
C PHE A 225 -5.28 -9.24 1.11
N THR A 226 -4.54 -8.81 2.11
CA THR A 226 -3.53 -9.62 2.79
C THR A 226 -4.15 -10.43 3.93
N THR A 227 -3.43 -11.41 4.41
CA THR A 227 -3.81 -12.27 5.54
C THR A 227 -2.60 -12.49 6.44
N GLU A 228 -2.79 -13.19 7.55
CA GLU A 228 -1.69 -13.61 8.41
C GLU A 228 -0.64 -14.44 7.66
N ASP A 229 -1.05 -15.21 6.65
CA ASP A 229 -0.16 -16.09 5.90
C ASP A 229 0.28 -15.50 4.54
N THR A 230 -0.49 -14.59 3.99
CA THR A 230 -0.21 -13.95 2.70
C THR A 230 0.05 -12.46 2.90
N GLY A 231 1.28 -12.05 2.67
CA GLY A 231 1.71 -10.65 2.73
C GLY A 231 1.82 -9.99 1.36
N LEU A 232 2.27 -8.75 1.37
CA LEU A 232 2.57 -7.93 0.21
C LEU A 232 4.09 -7.68 0.14
N MET A 233 4.65 -7.83 -1.04
CA MET A 233 5.98 -7.32 -1.42
C MET A 233 5.77 -6.32 -2.55
N THR A 234 6.08 -5.06 -2.32
CA THR A 234 5.98 -4.03 -3.36
C THR A 234 6.99 -4.27 -4.50
N ALA A 235 6.74 -3.73 -5.68
CA ALA A 235 7.71 -3.80 -6.78
C ALA A 235 9.05 -3.12 -6.42
N GLN A 236 9.01 -2.10 -5.54
CA GLN A 236 10.21 -1.50 -4.98
C GLN A 236 11.00 -2.49 -4.11
N GLU A 237 10.32 -3.23 -3.24
CA GLU A 237 10.96 -4.27 -2.41
C GLU A 237 11.46 -5.44 -3.25
N PHE A 238 10.70 -5.87 -4.26
CA PHE A 238 11.15 -6.88 -5.22
C PHE A 238 12.44 -6.46 -5.91
N ARG A 239 12.57 -5.17 -6.25
CA ARG A 239 13.81 -4.60 -6.79
C ARG A 239 15.00 -4.78 -5.85
N LEU A 240 14.81 -4.56 -4.54
CA LEU A 240 15.84 -4.79 -3.52
C LEU A 240 16.24 -6.27 -3.46
N VAL A 241 15.26 -7.16 -3.38
CA VAL A 241 15.49 -8.62 -3.36
C VAL A 241 16.28 -9.09 -4.58
N CYS A 242 16.09 -8.45 -5.74
CA CYS A 242 16.83 -8.75 -6.96
C CYS A 242 18.19 -8.03 -7.07
N GLY A 243 18.63 -7.32 -6.05
CA GLY A 243 19.92 -6.60 -6.04
C GLY A 243 20.00 -5.43 -7.04
N LEU A 244 18.85 -4.80 -7.33
CA LEU A 244 18.76 -3.72 -8.34
C LEU A 244 18.71 -2.32 -7.75
N GLU A 245 18.88 -2.16 -6.47
CA GLU A 245 18.70 -0.88 -5.77
C GLU A 245 19.55 0.26 -6.37
N LYS A 246 20.80 -0.04 -6.72
CA LYS A 246 21.82 0.95 -7.17
C LYS A 246 21.75 1.27 -8.66
N ILE A 247 20.83 0.69 -9.41
CA ILE A 247 20.78 0.81 -10.87
C ILE A 247 19.42 1.38 -11.29
N SER A 248 19.42 2.43 -12.13
CA SER A 248 18.19 2.82 -12.83
C SER A 248 17.74 1.63 -13.68
N VAL A 249 16.64 1.01 -13.30
CA VAL A 249 16.13 -0.22 -13.94
C VAL A 249 15.18 0.18 -15.03
N SER A 250 15.57 -0.09 -16.29
CA SER A 250 14.65 0.03 -17.43
C SER A 250 13.53 -1.00 -17.32
N LEU A 251 12.37 -0.68 -17.88
CA LEU A 251 11.22 -1.58 -17.94
C LEU A 251 11.59 -2.95 -18.54
N ASP A 252 12.36 -2.99 -19.65
CA ASP A 252 12.83 -4.23 -20.27
C ASP A 252 13.66 -5.10 -19.31
N LYS A 253 14.58 -4.48 -18.57
CA LYS A 253 15.38 -5.21 -17.58
C LYS A 253 14.52 -5.73 -16.43
N PHE A 254 13.54 -4.95 -15.98
CA PHE A 254 12.62 -5.37 -14.92
C PHE A 254 11.77 -6.58 -15.38
N MET A 255 11.22 -6.52 -16.62
CA MET A 255 10.45 -7.65 -17.19
C MET A 255 11.29 -8.91 -17.31
N LYS A 256 12.54 -8.84 -17.80
CA LYS A 256 13.45 -9.99 -17.86
C LYS A 256 13.72 -10.62 -16.50
N ILE A 257 13.78 -9.82 -15.44
CA ILE A 257 13.94 -10.33 -14.07
C ILE A 257 12.66 -10.98 -13.59
N MET A 258 11.49 -10.40 -13.87
CA MET A 258 10.21 -11.04 -13.59
C MET A 258 10.12 -12.42 -14.26
N GLU A 259 10.47 -12.53 -15.55
CA GLU A 259 10.50 -13.80 -16.28
C GLU A 259 11.45 -14.82 -15.64
N LYS A 260 12.63 -14.38 -15.17
CA LYS A 260 13.58 -15.23 -14.44
C LYS A 260 12.99 -15.78 -13.13
N HIS A 261 12.06 -15.06 -12.51
CA HIS A 261 11.32 -15.48 -11.32
C HIS A 261 9.97 -16.13 -11.65
N GLU A 262 9.77 -16.56 -12.90
CA GLU A 262 8.55 -17.22 -13.39
C GLU A 262 7.26 -16.38 -13.20
N LEU A 263 7.41 -15.04 -13.15
CA LEU A 263 6.31 -14.10 -13.00
C LEU A 263 5.72 -13.73 -14.37
N ASP A 264 4.40 -13.76 -14.49
CA ASP A 264 3.72 -13.45 -15.76
C ASP A 264 3.76 -11.95 -16.09
N VAL A 265 4.65 -11.59 -16.99
CA VAL A 265 4.81 -10.20 -17.49
C VAL A 265 3.53 -9.66 -18.15
N LYS A 266 2.62 -10.52 -18.62
CA LYS A 266 1.35 -10.06 -19.19
C LYS A 266 0.51 -9.31 -18.16
N VAL A 267 0.55 -9.70 -16.88
CA VAL A 267 -0.16 -8.99 -15.81
C VAL A 267 0.34 -7.56 -15.66
N LEU A 268 1.67 -7.34 -15.72
CA LEU A 268 2.25 -6.01 -15.71
C LEU A 268 1.76 -5.17 -16.92
N LYS A 269 1.80 -5.74 -18.12
CA LYS A 269 1.32 -5.04 -19.34
C LYS A 269 -0.16 -4.67 -19.24
N ARG A 270 -0.97 -5.56 -18.71
CA ARG A 270 -2.41 -5.32 -18.50
C ARG A 270 -2.67 -4.24 -17.44
N MET A 271 -1.87 -4.18 -16.38
CA MET A 271 -1.92 -3.08 -15.40
C MET A 271 -1.54 -1.75 -16.05
N VAL A 272 -0.49 -1.72 -16.89
CA VAL A 272 -0.08 -0.52 -17.64
C VAL A 272 -1.21 -0.06 -18.58
N PHE A 273 -1.91 -0.97 -19.25
CA PHE A 273 -3.07 -0.65 -20.08
C PHE A 273 -4.22 -0.04 -19.25
N LEU A 274 -4.53 -0.61 -18.08
CA LEU A 274 -5.51 -0.02 -17.18
C LEU A 274 -5.11 1.41 -16.80
N ASP A 275 -3.85 1.61 -16.38
CA ASP A 275 -3.34 2.91 -15.94
C ASP A 275 -3.38 3.96 -17.07
N ASP A 276 -3.05 3.56 -18.31
CA ASP A 276 -3.21 4.43 -19.50
C ASP A 276 -4.69 4.78 -19.72
N LEU A 277 -5.58 3.80 -19.68
CA LEU A 277 -7.01 4.00 -19.93
C LEU A 277 -7.67 4.93 -18.89
N VAL A 278 -7.33 4.76 -17.61
CA VAL A 278 -7.88 5.57 -16.51
C VAL A 278 -7.03 6.81 -16.20
N ARG A 279 -5.95 7.06 -16.93
CA ARG A 279 -5.01 8.16 -16.66
C ARG A 279 -4.45 8.15 -15.24
N ASN A 280 -4.00 7.01 -14.75
CA ASN A 280 -3.36 6.96 -13.44
C ASN A 280 -1.97 7.62 -13.51
N CYS A 281 -1.80 8.74 -12.81
CA CYS A 281 -0.56 9.50 -12.81
C CYS A 281 0.38 9.16 -11.64
N ASP A 282 -0.01 8.24 -10.74
CA ASP A 282 0.76 7.92 -9.54
C ASP A 282 1.10 6.42 -9.41
N ARG A 283 1.25 5.69 -10.53
CA ARG A 283 1.70 4.30 -10.50
C ARG A 283 3.20 4.20 -10.25
N HIS A 284 3.67 4.46 -9.05
CA HIS A 284 5.05 4.23 -8.65
C HIS A 284 5.28 2.79 -8.12
N LEU A 285 6.53 2.38 -7.93
CA LEU A 285 6.89 1.01 -7.57
C LEU A 285 6.37 0.52 -6.21
N ASN A 286 5.87 1.41 -5.35
CA ASN A 286 5.21 1.03 -4.10
C ASN A 286 3.68 0.90 -4.25
N ASN A 287 3.08 1.21 -5.41
CA ASN A 287 1.64 1.10 -5.67
C ASN A 287 1.25 -0.15 -6.48
N TRP A 288 2.14 -1.11 -6.59
CA TRP A 288 1.90 -2.44 -7.12
C TRP A 288 2.97 -3.41 -6.63
N GLY A 289 2.77 -4.71 -6.80
CA GLY A 289 3.72 -5.71 -6.36
C GLY A 289 3.16 -7.12 -6.38
N PHE A 290 3.63 -7.92 -5.44
CA PHE A 290 3.42 -9.35 -5.41
C PHE A 290 2.85 -9.80 -4.07
N SER A 291 1.96 -10.78 -4.10
CA SER A 291 1.57 -11.54 -2.92
C SER A 291 2.70 -12.49 -2.56
N VAL A 292 3.04 -12.59 -1.29
CA VAL A 292 4.12 -13.44 -0.78
C VAL A 292 3.63 -14.29 0.39
N ASP A 293 4.17 -15.48 0.54
CA ASP A 293 3.99 -16.28 1.74
C ASP A 293 4.76 -15.64 2.91
N ASN A 294 4.09 -15.33 4.00
CA ASN A 294 4.69 -14.67 5.15
C ASN A 294 5.66 -15.57 5.94
N ASN A 295 5.60 -16.88 5.77
CA ASN A 295 6.47 -17.83 6.49
C ASN A 295 7.78 -18.13 5.74
N THR A 296 7.74 -18.13 4.38
CA THR A 296 8.87 -18.47 3.50
C THR A 296 9.40 -17.29 2.71
N ARG A 297 8.60 -16.23 2.54
CA ARG A 297 8.83 -15.07 1.65
C ARG A 297 8.83 -15.42 0.16
N GLU A 298 8.38 -16.61 -0.21
CA GLU A 298 8.17 -16.99 -1.60
C GLU A 298 7.09 -16.13 -2.26
N ILE A 299 7.31 -15.76 -3.51
CA ILE A 299 6.34 -14.99 -4.30
C ILE A 299 5.25 -15.95 -4.80
N LEU A 300 4.01 -15.63 -4.46
CA LEU A 300 2.82 -16.42 -4.84
C LEU A 300 2.21 -15.95 -6.16
N GLY A 301 2.56 -14.76 -6.64
CA GLY A 301 2.06 -14.14 -7.85
C GLY A 301 1.86 -12.64 -7.70
N PHE A 302 1.22 -12.01 -8.68
CA PHE A 302 0.86 -10.60 -8.56
C PHE A 302 -0.18 -10.38 -7.45
N ALA A 303 0.02 -9.36 -6.65
CA ALA A 303 -1.00 -8.83 -5.77
C ALA A 303 -2.15 -8.20 -6.60
N PRO A 304 -3.38 -8.11 -6.07
CA PRO A 304 -4.43 -7.34 -6.73
C PRO A 304 -3.95 -5.91 -7.01
N ILE A 305 -4.35 -5.31 -8.12
CA ILE A 305 -4.04 -3.89 -8.43
C ILE A 305 -4.74 -3.01 -7.40
N TRP A 306 -4.02 -2.09 -6.78
CA TRP A 306 -4.55 -1.15 -5.78
C TRP A 306 -4.05 0.27 -6.04
N ASP A 307 -4.58 1.23 -5.27
CA ASP A 307 -4.17 2.64 -5.26
C ASP A 307 -4.23 3.31 -6.63
N THR A 308 -5.46 3.40 -7.14
CA THR A 308 -5.80 4.05 -8.39
C THR A 308 -6.51 5.40 -8.18
N GLY A 309 -6.43 5.96 -6.97
CA GLY A 309 -7.14 7.19 -6.63
C GLY A 309 -6.69 8.42 -7.41
N GLU A 310 -5.43 8.46 -7.81
CA GLU A 310 -4.85 9.54 -8.62
C GLU A 310 -5.08 9.31 -10.13
N SER A 311 -6.32 9.02 -10.50
CA SER A 311 -6.75 8.73 -11.87
C SER A 311 -7.96 9.54 -12.28
N LEU A 312 -8.38 9.42 -13.51
CA LEU A 312 -9.60 10.01 -14.07
C LEU A 312 -9.68 11.52 -13.83
N ILE A 313 -10.58 11.94 -12.94
CA ILE A 313 -10.83 13.36 -12.62
C ILE A 313 -10.13 13.85 -11.36
N ALA A 314 -9.39 12.98 -10.66
CA ALA A 314 -8.63 13.40 -9.48
C ALA A 314 -7.63 14.51 -9.84
N LYS A 315 -7.50 15.50 -8.96
CA LYS A 315 -6.59 16.65 -9.13
C LYS A 315 -6.84 17.52 -10.37
N THR A 316 -8.00 17.38 -11.02
CA THR A 316 -8.34 18.13 -12.24
C THR A 316 -9.38 19.19 -11.93
N MET A 317 -9.16 20.42 -12.39
CA MET A 317 -10.17 21.47 -12.30
C MET A 317 -11.32 21.21 -13.29
N PRO A 318 -12.58 21.55 -12.95
CA PRO A 318 -13.71 21.31 -13.83
C PRO A 318 -13.56 21.85 -15.26
N ASP A 319 -12.95 23.02 -15.41
CA ASP A 319 -12.72 23.65 -16.71
C ASP A 319 -11.68 22.91 -17.59
N ASP A 320 -10.82 22.09 -16.96
CA ASP A 320 -9.78 21.32 -17.63
C ASP A 320 -10.22 19.89 -18.00
N PHE A 321 -11.41 19.45 -17.60
CA PHE A 321 -11.89 18.09 -17.87
C PHE A 321 -11.86 17.69 -19.35
N PRO A 322 -12.23 18.55 -20.32
CA PRO A 322 -12.13 18.19 -21.75
C PRO A 322 -10.69 17.92 -22.19
N LEU A 323 -9.72 18.66 -21.62
CA LEU A 323 -8.29 18.45 -21.92
C LEU A 323 -7.79 17.13 -21.33
N MET A 324 -8.34 16.71 -20.19
CA MET A 324 -7.93 15.47 -19.52
C MET A 324 -8.25 14.22 -20.35
N ALA A 325 -9.34 14.23 -21.11
CA ALA A 325 -9.70 13.10 -21.95
C ALA A 325 -8.63 12.81 -23.04
N THR A 326 -7.94 13.85 -23.50
CA THR A 326 -6.94 13.78 -24.57
C THR A 326 -5.50 13.95 -24.10
N SER A 327 -5.25 14.21 -22.84
CA SER A 327 -3.88 14.30 -22.30
C SER A 327 -3.14 12.97 -22.40
N GLU A 328 -1.85 13.03 -22.71
CA GLU A 328 -0.98 11.87 -22.91
C GLU A 328 0.37 12.05 -22.17
N GLU A 329 0.37 12.87 -21.13
CA GLU A 329 1.58 13.25 -20.38
C GLU A 329 1.85 12.32 -19.19
N GLU A 330 1.01 11.28 -18.95
CA GLU A 330 1.15 10.40 -17.82
C GLU A 330 2.26 9.35 -18.04
N PHE A 331 2.97 9.06 -16.94
CA PHE A 331 4.11 8.15 -16.93
C PHE A 331 3.83 6.87 -16.12
N SER A 332 4.36 5.77 -16.65
CA SER A 332 4.42 4.50 -15.91
C SER A 332 5.43 4.57 -14.75
N SER A 333 5.42 3.55 -13.89
CA SER A 333 6.38 3.35 -12.79
C SER A 333 7.86 3.41 -13.21
N PHE A 334 8.14 3.33 -14.49
CA PHE A 334 9.47 3.28 -15.07
C PHE A 334 9.88 4.59 -15.76
N GLY A 335 9.10 5.66 -15.59
CA GLY A 335 9.36 6.96 -16.20
C GLY A 335 9.18 6.99 -17.73
N VAL A 336 8.46 6.02 -18.29
CA VAL A 336 8.09 5.97 -19.71
C VAL A 336 6.63 6.38 -19.84
N MET A 337 6.33 7.33 -20.73
CA MET A 337 4.94 7.74 -21.01
C MET A 337 4.13 6.55 -21.52
N TYR A 338 2.86 6.42 -21.08
CA TYR A 338 2.00 5.32 -21.52
C TYR A 338 1.86 5.24 -23.02
N LYS A 339 1.73 6.38 -23.72
CA LYS A 339 1.72 6.44 -25.17
C LYS A 339 2.90 5.71 -25.82
N GLY A 340 4.11 5.87 -25.28
CA GLY A 340 5.30 5.18 -25.77
C GLY A 340 5.30 3.67 -25.54
N LEU A 341 4.46 3.17 -24.64
CA LEU A 341 4.32 1.74 -24.35
C LEU A 341 3.28 1.04 -25.23
N ARG A 342 2.32 1.78 -25.81
CA ARG A 342 1.22 1.21 -26.62
C ARG A 342 1.71 0.27 -27.71
N PRO A 343 2.65 0.65 -28.61
CA PRO A 343 3.10 -0.23 -29.67
C PRO A 343 3.89 -1.46 -29.18
N LEU A 344 4.37 -1.44 -27.94
CA LEU A 344 5.17 -2.51 -27.35
C LEU A 344 4.35 -3.49 -26.51
N PHE A 345 3.25 -3.01 -25.92
CA PHE A 345 2.49 -3.74 -24.90
C PHE A 345 1.11 -4.15 -25.35
N TYR A 346 0.47 -3.37 -26.23
CA TYR A 346 -0.93 -3.55 -26.57
C TYR A 346 -1.11 -4.29 -27.88
N GLY A 347 -2.20 -5.01 -27.99
CA GLY A 347 -2.54 -5.79 -29.16
C GLY A 347 -4.05 -5.98 -29.30
N ASN A 348 -4.45 -7.12 -29.87
CA ASN A 348 -5.87 -7.41 -30.13
C ASN A 348 -6.73 -7.41 -28.87
N GLN A 349 -6.22 -7.90 -27.76
CA GLN A 349 -6.95 -7.93 -26.49
C GLN A 349 -7.29 -6.52 -26.00
N GLU A 350 -6.31 -5.61 -26.02
CA GLU A 350 -6.49 -4.23 -25.58
C GLU A 350 -7.41 -3.47 -26.52
N ARG A 351 -7.36 -3.76 -27.85
CA ARG A 351 -8.31 -3.22 -28.83
C ARG A 351 -9.74 -3.68 -28.57
N GLU A 352 -9.95 -4.97 -28.28
CA GLU A 352 -11.25 -5.53 -27.91
C GLU A 352 -11.78 -4.90 -26.61
N ASP A 353 -10.92 -4.71 -25.62
CA ASP A 353 -11.26 -4.08 -24.37
C ASP A 353 -11.63 -2.59 -24.53
N CYS A 354 -10.93 -1.84 -25.38
CA CYS A 354 -11.36 -0.50 -25.77
C CYS A 354 -12.74 -0.51 -26.41
N GLY A 355 -13.02 -1.47 -27.31
CA GLY A 355 -14.34 -1.68 -27.90
C GLY A 355 -15.42 -1.96 -26.85
N ARG A 356 -15.12 -2.81 -25.86
CA ARG A 356 -15.99 -3.13 -24.73
C ARG A 356 -16.32 -1.90 -23.90
N ILE A 357 -15.32 -1.11 -23.49
CA ILE A 357 -15.53 0.13 -22.73
C ILE A 357 -16.43 1.10 -23.51
N LYS A 358 -16.13 1.35 -24.78
CA LYS A 358 -16.99 2.21 -25.64
C LYS A 358 -18.41 1.71 -25.72
N GLY A 359 -18.61 0.40 -25.86
CA GLY A 359 -19.93 -0.24 -25.89
C GLY A 359 -20.71 -0.03 -24.58
N LEU A 360 -20.07 -0.24 -23.44
CA LEU A 360 -20.67 -0.06 -22.11
C LEU A 360 -21.01 1.41 -21.82
N VAL A 361 -20.19 2.35 -22.27
CA VAL A 361 -20.51 3.79 -22.17
C VAL A 361 -21.71 4.11 -23.03
N LYS A 362 -21.73 3.70 -24.31
CA LYS A 362 -22.82 3.96 -25.24
C LYS A 362 -24.17 3.39 -24.76
N SER A 363 -24.18 2.24 -24.14
CA SER A 363 -25.39 1.60 -23.59
C SER A 363 -25.82 2.19 -22.24
N GLY A 364 -25.01 3.01 -21.58
CA GLY A 364 -25.23 3.48 -20.23
C GLY A 364 -24.97 2.43 -19.15
N GLU A 365 -24.46 1.26 -19.52
CA GLU A 365 -24.20 0.17 -18.56
C GLU A 365 -23.03 0.50 -17.64
N LEU A 366 -21.95 1.12 -18.14
CA LEU A 366 -20.82 1.51 -17.32
C LEU A 366 -21.22 2.49 -16.22
N PHE A 367 -22.10 3.45 -16.54
CA PHE A 367 -22.67 4.38 -15.57
C PHE A 367 -23.43 3.64 -14.46
N LYS A 368 -24.24 2.64 -14.80
CA LYS A 368 -24.97 1.82 -13.82
C LYS A 368 -24.01 1.04 -12.92
N LEU A 369 -22.97 0.43 -13.49
CA LEU A 369 -21.94 -0.28 -12.71
C LEU A 369 -21.25 0.65 -11.69
N PHE A 370 -20.99 1.90 -12.05
CA PHE A 370 -20.47 2.90 -11.10
C PHE A 370 -21.48 3.20 -9.98
N LYS A 371 -22.76 3.37 -10.31
CA LYS A 371 -23.82 3.62 -9.32
C LYS A 371 -23.98 2.48 -8.32
N GLU A 372 -23.80 1.25 -8.76
CA GLU A 372 -23.87 0.05 -7.91
C GLU A 372 -22.78 0.02 -6.82
N GLN A 373 -21.73 0.86 -6.97
CA GLN A 373 -20.68 0.99 -5.95
C GLN A 373 -21.03 1.93 -4.80
N GLY A 374 -22.27 2.44 -4.74
CA GLY A 374 -22.72 3.33 -3.68
C GLY A 374 -22.54 4.82 -3.97
N ILE A 375 -22.16 5.20 -5.20
CA ILE A 375 -21.96 6.60 -5.58
C ILE A 375 -23.33 7.29 -5.63
N PRO A 376 -23.56 8.39 -4.87
CA PRO A 376 -24.85 9.08 -4.80
C PRO A 376 -25.20 9.83 -6.09
N SER A 377 -26.48 10.15 -6.29
CA SER A 377 -26.94 10.87 -7.51
C SER A 377 -26.43 12.30 -7.58
N THR A 378 -25.96 12.87 -6.50
CA THR A 378 -25.26 14.17 -6.52
C THR A 378 -23.98 14.15 -7.35
N GLU A 379 -23.42 12.98 -7.61
CA GLU A 379 -22.22 12.77 -8.41
C GLU A 379 -22.49 12.37 -9.88
N ASP A 380 -23.77 12.33 -10.30
CA ASP A 380 -24.13 11.84 -11.65
C ASP A 380 -23.46 12.64 -12.78
N SER A 381 -23.32 13.95 -12.64
CA SER A 381 -22.61 14.77 -13.63
C SER A 381 -21.14 14.38 -13.77
N ARG A 382 -20.47 14.06 -12.65
CA ARG A 382 -19.09 13.58 -12.66
C ARG A 382 -18.96 12.18 -13.24
N LEU A 383 -19.92 11.30 -12.95
CA LEU A 383 -19.92 9.96 -13.53
C LEU A 383 -20.11 9.99 -15.05
N ASN A 384 -20.99 10.86 -15.57
CA ASN A 384 -21.12 11.05 -17.01
C ASN A 384 -19.82 11.51 -17.65
N LEU A 385 -19.14 12.48 -17.03
CA LEU A 385 -17.86 12.96 -17.49
C LEU A 385 -16.78 11.86 -17.47
N ILE A 386 -16.72 11.06 -16.42
CA ILE A 386 -15.82 9.89 -16.33
C ILE A 386 -16.09 8.92 -17.49
N CYS A 387 -17.36 8.65 -17.80
CA CYS A 387 -17.74 7.82 -18.95
C CYS A 387 -17.24 8.41 -20.28
N GLU A 388 -17.38 9.72 -20.47
CA GLU A 388 -16.91 10.42 -21.68
C GLU A 388 -15.37 10.36 -21.80
N ILE A 389 -14.65 10.59 -20.71
CA ILE A 389 -13.19 10.45 -20.66
C ILE A 389 -12.77 9.04 -21.08
N LEU A 390 -13.37 8.02 -20.47
CA LEU A 390 -13.04 6.61 -20.77
C LEU A 390 -13.35 6.24 -22.23
N ALA A 391 -14.46 6.70 -22.80
CA ALA A 391 -14.79 6.45 -24.21
C ALA A 391 -13.81 7.14 -25.17
N THR A 392 -13.42 8.39 -24.87
CA THR A 392 -12.43 9.15 -25.64
C THR A 392 -11.07 8.46 -25.61
N ARG A 393 -10.57 8.12 -24.42
CA ARG A 393 -9.29 7.43 -24.29
C ARG A 393 -9.29 6.07 -24.96
N ALA A 394 -10.35 5.28 -24.78
CA ALA A 394 -10.48 4.00 -25.46
C ALA A 394 -10.47 4.13 -26.99
N SER A 395 -11.00 5.23 -27.54
CA SER A 395 -10.91 5.52 -28.98
C SER A 395 -9.47 5.85 -29.39
N MET A 396 -8.82 6.78 -28.70
CA MET A 396 -7.43 7.17 -28.97
C MET A 396 -6.48 5.97 -28.88
N ILE A 397 -6.55 5.19 -27.81
CA ILE A 397 -5.71 4.00 -27.62
C ILE A 397 -5.96 3.00 -28.76
N SER A 398 -7.22 2.73 -29.13
CA SER A 398 -7.56 1.76 -30.17
C SER A 398 -7.13 2.16 -31.58
N GLU A 399 -6.89 3.45 -31.84
CA GLU A 399 -6.41 3.98 -33.12
C GLU A 399 -4.89 3.80 -33.26
N GLU A 400 -4.15 3.68 -32.15
CA GLU A 400 -2.70 3.56 -32.12
C GLU A 400 -2.20 2.09 -31.99
N ILE A 401 -3.09 1.12 -31.82
CA ILE A 401 -2.82 -0.31 -31.78
C ILE A 401 -3.18 -0.90 -33.16
#